data_9570c4c988b159ed3dab8a2821ab0e76
#
_entry.id   9570c4c988b159ed3dab8a2821ab0e76
#
_cell.length_a   1.000
_cell.length_b   1.000
_cell.length_c   1.000
_cell.angle_alpha   90.00
_cell.angle_beta   90.00
_cell.angle_gamma   90.00
#
_symmetry.space_group_name_H-M   'P 1'
#
loop_
_entity.id
_entity.type
_entity.pdbx_description
1 polymer ?
#
loop_
_entity_poly.entity_id
_entity_poly.type
_entity_poly.pdbx_seq_one_letter_code
_entity_poly.pdbx_strand_id
1 'polypeptide(L)'
;MFVKDVVIQLNLSVLIILVYFYCFVNNSRFIFVIYIYKFGKFNLSLLYISDRYSLENYQIDDFVDNSQNINSKTTYLNGSYSKEFPKIKLKLNTENFIFGDNQSNSFSSIVKFNFKNDNSLALKYNFYSVAPSYNTLLHSSNYENYNWDNEFDNSVTNSISLNLILSNILDLDIDLISVKKHVQFEKLIDDNSPGINNYSIIPVQYLDNLEVLKIKLARKIKFGKFSIDSKLLLQKTMSDNIINLPEIVSRNTFYYSTDMFKKALYLQTGLGVKYFSKFYMNGYDPLLSELYVQNEKEIGEFPIIDFFINAKIQQTRLYFKFEHFNSSFTGYSYYSAPNYPYRDFTFRFGLVWNFFM
;
A
#
# COMPACT_ATOMS: atom_id res chain seq x y z
N MET A 1 -27.24 -6.75 5.39
CA MET A 1 -26.27 -7.81 5.73
C MET A 1 -27.07 -9.03 6.19
N PHE A 2 -27.21 -10.03 5.33
CA PHE A 2 -27.83 -11.30 5.74
C PHE A 2 -26.72 -12.32 5.88
N VAL A 3 -26.40 -12.69 7.12
CA VAL A 3 -25.51 -13.81 7.43
C VAL A 3 -26.43 -15.01 7.74
N LYS A 4 -26.40 -16.04 6.92
CA LYS A 4 -27.02 -17.31 7.24
C LYS A 4 -25.88 -18.28 7.57
N ASP A 5 -25.64 -18.50 8.85
CA ASP A 5 -24.72 -19.51 9.31
C ASP A 5 -25.41 -20.88 9.19
N VAL A 6 -24.94 -21.69 8.25
CA VAL A 6 -25.29 -23.11 8.22
C VAL A 6 -24.09 -23.86 8.78
N VAL A 7 -24.15 -24.21 10.06
CA VAL A 7 -23.14 -25.03 10.70
C VAL A 7 -23.51 -26.51 10.50
N ILE A 8 -22.79 -27.20 9.62
CA ILE A 8 -22.85 -28.67 9.53
C ILE A 8 -21.67 -29.20 10.33
N GLN A 9 -21.93 -29.67 11.53
CA GLN A 9 -20.93 -30.33 12.37
C GLN A 9 -20.94 -31.81 12.10
N LEU A 10 -20.02 -32.30 11.28
CA LEU A 10 -19.74 -33.71 11.12
C LEU A 10 -18.68 -34.14 12.15
N ASN A 11 -19.10 -34.86 13.16
CA ASN A 11 -18.24 -35.30 14.25
C ASN A 11 -17.54 -36.60 13.83
N LEU A 12 -16.52 -36.49 12.99
CA LEU A 12 -15.46 -37.46 12.90
C LEU A 12 -14.34 -36.91 13.78
N SER A 13 -13.83 -37.63 14.71
CA SER A 13 -12.93 -37.23 15.81
C SER A 13 -11.63 -36.48 15.41
N VAL A 14 -11.46 -36.10 14.15
CA VAL A 14 -10.28 -35.44 13.55
C VAL A 14 -10.65 -34.32 12.54
N LEU A 15 -11.91 -34.22 12.11
CA LEU A 15 -12.33 -33.33 11.03
C LEU A 15 -13.50 -32.44 11.46
N ILE A 16 -13.28 -31.11 11.48
CA ILE A 16 -14.34 -30.12 11.68
C ILE A 16 -14.54 -29.39 10.35
N ILE A 17 -15.75 -29.45 9.80
CA ILE A 17 -16.13 -28.71 8.60
C ILE A 17 -17.11 -27.62 9.03
N LEU A 18 -16.77 -26.36 8.80
CA LEU A 18 -17.63 -25.21 9.01
C LEU A 18 -17.95 -24.59 7.65
N VAL A 19 -19.22 -24.40 7.38
CA VAL A 19 -19.67 -23.77 6.13
C VAL A 19 -20.28 -22.41 6.45
N TYR A 20 -19.75 -21.36 5.85
CA TYR A 20 -20.27 -19.99 5.99
C TYR A 20 -20.69 -19.48 4.62
N PHE A 21 -21.83 -18.80 4.58
CA PHE A 21 -22.30 -18.09 3.41
C PHE A 21 -22.40 -16.60 3.70
N TYR A 22 -21.68 -15.77 2.91
CA TYR A 22 -21.76 -14.32 2.98
C TYR A 22 -22.25 -13.79 1.63
N CYS A 23 -23.31 -12.99 1.67
CA CYS A 23 -23.82 -12.29 0.50
C CYS A 23 -23.74 -10.78 0.73
N PHE A 24 -23.00 -10.09 -0.12
CA PHE A 24 -22.97 -8.64 -0.21
C PHE A 24 -23.59 -8.23 -1.55
N VAL A 25 -24.08 -7.01 -1.65
CA VAL A 25 -24.51 -6.45 -2.93
C VAL A 25 -23.33 -6.54 -3.92
N ASN A 26 -23.51 -7.20 -5.06
CA ASN A 26 -22.52 -7.48 -6.11
C ASN A 26 -21.42 -8.52 -5.78
N ASN A 27 -21.29 -8.98 -4.54
CA ASN A 27 -20.28 -9.99 -4.17
C ASN A 27 -20.91 -11.11 -3.33
N SER A 28 -20.74 -12.36 -3.75
CA SER A 28 -21.19 -13.53 -3.00
C SER A 28 -20.02 -14.47 -2.69
N ARG A 29 -19.91 -14.90 -1.45
CA ARG A 29 -18.80 -15.75 -0.99
C ARG A 29 -19.33 -16.99 -0.27
N PHE A 30 -18.92 -18.16 -0.72
CA PHE A 30 -19.11 -19.43 -0.03
C PHE A 30 -17.79 -19.83 0.61
N ILE A 31 -17.79 -20.11 1.90
CA ILE A 31 -16.56 -20.48 2.63
C ILE A 31 -16.77 -21.86 3.24
N PHE A 32 -15.89 -22.79 2.89
CA PHE A 32 -15.75 -24.09 3.53
C PHE A 32 -14.48 -24.08 4.38
N VAL A 33 -14.62 -24.31 5.67
CA VAL A 33 -13.46 -24.40 6.57
C VAL A 33 -13.31 -25.86 6.99
N ILE A 34 -12.21 -26.48 6.60
CA ILE A 34 -11.86 -27.85 6.97
C ILE A 34 -10.67 -27.78 7.93
N TYR A 35 -10.88 -28.22 9.15
CA TYR A 35 -9.84 -28.28 10.16
C TYR A 35 -9.45 -29.73 10.44
N ILE A 36 -8.21 -30.10 10.12
CA ILE A 36 -7.66 -31.42 10.43
C ILE A 36 -6.57 -31.22 11.47
N TYR A 37 -6.88 -31.54 12.73
CA TYR A 37 -6.03 -31.26 13.90
C TYR A 37 -4.57 -31.69 13.70
N LYS A 38 -4.33 -32.83 13.06
CA LYS A 38 -2.99 -33.39 12.83
C LYS A 38 -2.25 -32.75 11.64
N PHE A 39 -2.97 -32.24 10.64
CA PHE A 39 -2.40 -31.79 9.37
C PHE A 39 -2.43 -30.26 9.17
N GLY A 40 -3.14 -29.52 10.02
CA GLY A 40 -3.26 -28.07 9.93
C GLY A 40 -4.66 -27.60 9.56
N LYS A 41 -4.81 -26.29 9.35
CA LYS A 41 -6.08 -25.66 9.02
C LYS A 41 -6.13 -25.40 7.51
N PHE A 42 -7.14 -25.93 6.84
CA PHE A 42 -7.47 -25.66 5.45
C PHE A 42 -8.75 -24.82 5.38
N ASN A 43 -8.76 -23.80 4.55
CA ASN A 43 -9.97 -23.11 4.18
C ASN A 43 -10.09 -23.15 2.65
N LEU A 44 -11.29 -23.42 2.16
CA LEU A 44 -11.63 -23.36 0.75
C LEU A 44 -12.85 -22.48 0.61
N SER A 45 -12.88 -21.58 -0.37
CA SER A 45 -14.04 -20.73 -0.62
C SER A 45 -14.18 -20.42 -2.10
N LEU A 46 -15.44 -20.31 -2.56
CA LEU A 46 -15.82 -19.77 -3.84
C LEU A 46 -16.19 -18.29 -3.66
N LEU A 47 -15.63 -17.44 -4.49
CA LEU A 47 -15.91 -16.01 -4.53
C LEU A 47 -16.47 -15.67 -5.92
N TYR A 48 -17.67 -15.17 -5.95
CA TYR A 48 -18.27 -14.59 -7.16
C TYR A 48 -18.27 -13.08 -7.06
N ILE A 49 -17.75 -12.42 -8.09
CA ILE A 49 -17.68 -10.96 -8.21
C ILE A 49 -18.46 -10.55 -9.46
N SER A 50 -19.29 -9.53 -9.33
CA SER A 50 -19.96 -8.89 -10.45
C SER A 50 -19.72 -7.39 -10.37
N ASP A 51 -18.99 -6.85 -11.30
CA ASP A 51 -18.61 -5.44 -11.38
C ASP A 51 -19.26 -4.80 -12.60
N ARG A 52 -19.62 -3.54 -12.47
CA ARG A 52 -20.04 -2.70 -13.57
C ARG A 52 -19.25 -1.39 -13.51
N TYR A 53 -18.52 -1.11 -14.56
CA TYR A 53 -17.88 0.18 -14.80
C TYR A 53 -18.63 0.87 -15.94
N SER A 54 -19.14 2.08 -15.70
CA SER A 54 -19.93 2.84 -16.69
C SER A 54 -19.43 4.28 -16.75
N LEU A 55 -19.25 4.76 -17.96
CA LEU A 55 -18.95 6.15 -18.26
C LEU A 55 -20.21 6.78 -18.86
N GLU A 56 -20.73 7.81 -18.17
CA GLU A 56 -21.84 8.61 -18.68
C GLU A 56 -21.26 9.86 -19.32
N ASN A 57 -21.36 9.95 -20.65
CA ASN A 57 -21.00 11.16 -21.37
C ASN A 57 -22.19 12.12 -21.35
N TYR A 58 -22.09 13.21 -20.59
CA TYR A 58 -22.99 14.34 -20.73
C TYR A 58 -22.59 15.15 -21.98
N GLN A 59 -23.23 14.89 -23.10
CA GLN A 59 -23.18 15.81 -24.23
C GLN A 59 -24.30 16.85 -24.11
N ILE A 60 -23.93 18.14 -24.27
CA ILE A 60 -24.86 19.29 -24.22
C ILE A 60 -25.69 19.41 -25.49
N ASP A 61 -25.36 18.71 -26.56
CA ASP A 61 -26.10 18.73 -27.84
C ASP A 61 -26.53 17.33 -28.28
N ASP A 62 -27.79 17.28 -28.75
CA ASP A 62 -28.56 16.12 -29.22
C ASP A 62 -27.83 15.25 -30.26
N PHE A 63 -26.90 14.41 -29.95
CA PHE A 63 -26.59 13.21 -30.78
C PHE A 63 -25.51 12.35 -30.15
N VAL A 64 -25.85 11.08 -30.02
CA VAL A 64 -25.03 9.91 -29.66
C VAL A 64 -24.90 9.62 -28.18
N ASP A 65 -25.80 8.77 -27.70
CA ASP A 65 -25.67 8.02 -26.46
C ASP A 65 -24.56 6.95 -26.64
N ASN A 66 -23.31 7.36 -26.42
CA ASN A 66 -22.16 6.48 -26.38
C ASN A 66 -21.83 6.15 -24.91
N SER A 67 -22.79 5.63 -24.18
CA SER A 67 -22.50 5.05 -22.86
C SER A 67 -21.66 3.78 -23.04
N GLN A 68 -20.37 3.89 -22.82
CA GLN A 68 -19.47 2.72 -22.81
C GLN A 68 -19.50 2.09 -21.43
N ASN A 69 -19.69 0.77 -21.39
CA ASN A 69 -19.81 0.04 -20.14
C ASN A 69 -18.95 -1.22 -20.20
N ILE A 70 -18.19 -1.45 -19.12
CA ILE A 70 -17.56 -2.74 -18.87
C ILE A 70 -18.39 -3.46 -17.79
N ASN A 71 -18.97 -4.59 -18.14
CA ASN A 71 -19.64 -5.48 -17.19
C ASN A 71 -18.76 -6.72 -17.02
N SER A 72 -18.35 -7.00 -15.80
CA SER A 72 -17.50 -8.16 -15.51
C SER A 72 -18.16 -9.06 -14.47
N LYS A 73 -18.14 -10.36 -14.75
CA LYS A 73 -18.61 -11.39 -13.83
C LYS A 73 -17.54 -12.47 -13.73
N THR A 74 -17.02 -12.69 -12.53
CA THR A 74 -15.90 -13.61 -12.35
C THR A 74 -16.09 -14.47 -11.12
N THR A 75 -15.68 -15.71 -11.23
CA THR A 75 -15.67 -16.66 -10.12
C THR A 75 -14.25 -17.13 -9.84
N TYR A 76 -13.87 -17.07 -8.58
CA TYR A 76 -12.58 -17.51 -8.07
C TYR A 76 -12.73 -18.65 -7.07
N LEU A 77 -11.75 -19.55 -7.05
CA LEU A 77 -11.54 -20.52 -6.00
C LEU A 77 -10.40 -20.03 -5.10
N ASN A 78 -10.73 -19.75 -3.85
CA ASN A 78 -9.76 -19.34 -2.85
C ASN A 78 -9.41 -20.50 -1.95
N GLY A 79 -8.12 -20.74 -1.76
CA GLY A 79 -7.58 -21.75 -0.86
C GLY A 79 -6.65 -21.11 0.17
N SER A 80 -6.73 -21.55 1.42
CA SER A 80 -5.69 -21.24 2.39
C SER A 80 -5.32 -22.44 3.23
N TYR A 81 -4.05 -22.55 3.52
CA TYR A 81 -3.52 -23.56 4.42
C TYR A 81 -2.63 -22.91 5.46
N SER A 82 -2.78 -23.32 6.71
CA SER A 82 -1.90 -22.86 7.78
C SER A 82 -1.58 -24.00 8.75
N LYS A 83 -0.31 -24.09 9.14
CA LYS A 83 0.17 -25.02 10.15
C LYS A 83 1.21 -24.37 11.05
N GLU A 84 1.03 -24.58 12.33
CA GLU A 84 1.97 -24.11 13.34
C GLU A 84 2.69 -25.30 13.97
N PHE A 85 4.00 -25.25 13.93
CA PHE A 85 4.93 -26.12 14.66
C PHE A 85 5.56 -25.32 15.80
N PRO A 86 6.20 -25.92 16.77
CA PRO A 86 6.76 -25.19 17.92
C PRO A 86 7.69 -24.03 17.56
N LYS A 87 8.41 -24.14 16.43
CA LYS A 87 9.37 -23.10 15.98
C LYS A 87 9.08 -22.56 14.58
N ILE A 88 8.17 -23.18 13.84
CA ILE A 88 7.92 -22.85 12.43
C ILE A 88 6.42 -22.63 12.23
N LYS A 89 6.07 -21.53 11.55
CA LYS A 89 4.71 -21.28 11.08
C LYS A 89 4.72 -21.25 9.56
N LEU A 90 3.87 -22.09 8.95
CA LEU A 90 3.66 -22.12 7.52
C LEU A 90 2.26 -21.56 7.21
N LYS A 91 2.20 -20.67 6.24
CA LYS A 91 0.93 -20.16 5.72
C LYS A 91 1.00 -20.08 4.20
N LEU A 92 0.02 -20.65 3.53
CA LEU A 92 -0.16 -20.61 2.08
C LEU A 92 -1.55 -20.04 1.80
N ASN A 93 -1.65 -19.15 0.80
CA ASN A 93 -2.94 -18.68 0.29
C ASN A 93 -2.87 -18.69 -1.24
N THR A 94 -3.99 -19.00 -1.86
CA THR A 94 -4.13 -18.94 -3.31
C THR A 94 -5.53 -18.46 -3.67
N GLU A 95 -5.62 -17.71 -4.74
CA GLU A 95 -6.85 -17.34 -5.41
C GLU A 95 -6.68 -17.65 -6.89
N ASN A 96 -7.54 -18.51 -7.40
CA ASN A 96 -7.45 -18.99 -8.77
C ASN A 96 -8.74 -18.65 -9.52
N PHE A 97 -8.57 -18.05 -10.68
CA PHE A 97 -9.64 -17.88 -11.63
C PHE A 97 -10.23 -19.23 -12.05
N ILE A 98 -11.56 -19.34 -12.10
CA ILE A 98 -12.27 -20.52 -12.59
C ILE A 98 -12.97 -20.22 -13.92
N PHE A 99 -13.82 -19.18 -13.94
CA PHE A 99 -14.53 -18.73 -15.14
C PHE A 99 -14.96 -17.27 -15.00
N GLY A 100 -15.18 -16.60 -16.14
CA GLY A 100 -15.63 -15.21 -16.23
C GLY A 100 -14.67 -14.34 -17.02
N ASP A 101 -14.70 -13.03 -16.76
CA ASP A 101 -14.03 -12.03 -17.58
C ASP A 101 -12.65 -11.65 -17.03
N ASN A 102 -12.49 -11.58 -15.70
CA ASN A 102 -11.25 -11.16 -15.04
C ASN A 102 -10.40 -12.37 -14.65
N GLN A 103 -9.39 -12.69 -15.45
CA GLN A 103 -8.53 -13.88 -15.30
C GLN A 103 -7.41 -13.69 -14.27
N SER A 104 -7.67 -13.00 -13.16
CA SER A 104 -6.66 -12.76 -12.12
C SER A 104 -6.38 -14.02 -11.31
N ASN A 105 -5.10 -14.19 -10.91
CA ASN A 105 -4.66 -15.30 -10.08
C ASN A 105 -3.67 -14.78 -9.02
N SER A 106 -3.67 -15.39 -7.85
CA SER A 106 -2.69 -15.08 -6.82
C SER A 106 -2.23 -16.31 -6.04
N PHE A 107 -0.98 -16.26 -5.62
CA PHE A 107 -0.40 -17.23 -4.69
C PHE A 107 0.51 -16.51 -3.70
N SER A 108 0.39 -16.83 -2.42
CA SER A 108 1.31 -16.33 -1.39
C SER A 108 1.74 -17.46 -0.44
N SER A 109 3.01 -17.48 -0.10
CA SER A 109 3.57 -18.38 0.88
C SER A 109 4.39 -17.64 1.93
N ILE A 110 4.26 -18.04 3.18
CA ILE A 110 5.02 -17.47 4.29
C ILE A 110 5.53 -18.65 5.13
N VAL A 111 6.84 -18.69 5.31
CA VAL A 111 7.50 -19.58 6.27
C VAL A 111 8.17 -18.72 7.32
N LYS A 112 7.70 -18.79 8.56
CA LYS A 112 8.25 -18.02 9.68
C LYS A 112 8.90 -18.94 10.70
N PHE A 113 10.16 -18.69 10.99
CA PHE A 113 10.94 -19.32 12.05
C PHE A 113 10.94 -18.41 13.28
N ASN A 114 10.54 -18.94 14.44
CA ASN A 114 10.59 -18.24 15.70
C ASN A 114 11.77 -18.76 16.53
N PHE A 115 12.58 -17.84 17.00
CA PHE A 115 13.74 -18.13 17.84
C PHE A 115 13.44 -17.68 19.29
N LYS A 116 14.43 -17.87 20.17
CA LYS A 116 14.35 -17.34 21.54
C LYS A 116 14.35 -15.82 21.55
N ASN A 117 13.83 -15.22 22.62
CA ASN A 117 13.81 -13.77 22.87
C ASN A 117 13.08 -12.97 21.78
N ASP A 118 11.95 -13.46 21.29
CA ASP A 118 11.10 -12.82 20.26
C ASP A 118 11.81 -12.52 18.94
N ASN A 119 12.93 -13.19 18.68
CA ASN A 119 13.60 -13.15 17.40
C ASN A 119 12.84 -14.01 16.37
N SER A 120 12.79 -13.55 15.14
CA SER A 120 12.16 -14.33 14.06
C SER A 120 12.75 -14.04 12.69
N LEU A 121 12.71 -15.04 11.83
CA LEU A 121 13.02 -14.93 10.41
C LEU A 121 11.79 -15.40 9.62
N ALA A 122 11.30 -14.58 8.71
CA ALA A 122 10.24 -14.97 7.79
C ALA A 122 10.72 -14.84 6.34
N LEU A 123 10.45 -15.88 5.56
CA LEU A 123 10.57 -15.87 4.10
C LEU A 123 9.17 -15.82 3.52
N LYS A 124 8.95 -14.92 2.57
CA LYS A 124 7.68 -14.76 1.86
C LYS A 124 7.94 -14.85 0.36
N TYR A 125 7.05 -15.52 -0.33
CA TYR A 125 6.95 -15.46 -1.78
C TYR A 125 5.54 -15.10 -2.16
N ASN A 126 5.39 -14.14 -3.08
CA ASN A 126 4.08 -13.78 -3.62
C ASN A 126 4.16 -13.77 -5.15
N PHE A 127 3.09 -14.27 -5.73
CA PHE A 127 2.78 -14.20 -7.15
C PHE A 127 1.39 -13.60 -7.32
N TYR A 128 1.28 -12.60 -8.21
CA TYR A 128 0.02 -11.99 -8.59
C TYR A 128 -0.02 -11.85 -10.10
N SER A 129 -1.11 -12.29 -10.70
CA SER A 129 -1.49 -11.96 -12.08
C SER A 129 -2.81 -11.22 -11.99
N VAL A 130 -2.80 -9.92 -12.25
CA VAL A 130 -3.94 -9.03 -11.99
C VAL A 130 -4.31 -8.29 -13.25
N ALA A 131 -5.59 -8.30 -13.59
CA ALA A 131 -6.11 -7.51 -14.71
C ALA A 131 -5.92 -6.01 -14.45
N PRO A 132 -5.67 -5.22 -15.49
CA PRO A 132 -5.60 -3.77 -15.39
C PRO A 132 -6.88 -3.17 -14.84
N SER A 133 -6.78 -1.99 -14.24
CA SER A 133 -7.94 -1.25 -13.74
C SER A 133 -8.82 -0.74 -14.89
N TYR A 134 -10.13 -0.68 -14.69
CA TYR A 134 -11.08 -0.28 -15.74
C TYR A 134 -10.79 1.11 -16.31
N ASN A 135 -10.32 2.06 -15.49
CA ASN A 135 -9.95 3.41 -15.95
C ASN A 135 -8.73 3.43 -16.88
N THR A 136 -7.87 2.41 -16.83
CA THR A 136 -6.75 2.25 -17.80
C THR A 136 -7.18 1.55 -19.09
N LEU A 137 -8.24 0.75 -19.03
CA LEU A 137 -8.78 0.07 -20.20
C LEU A 137 -9.70 0.99 -21.01
N LEU A 138 -10.60 1.69 -20.34
CA LEU A 138 -11.63 2.49 -20.97
C LEU A 138 -11.77 3.85 -20.29
N HIS A 139 -11.67 4.92 -21.07
CA HIS A 139 -12.01 6.27 -20.65
C HIS A 139 -12.59 7.07 -21.80
N SER A 140 -13.63 7.82 -21.52
CA SER A 140 -14.26 8.71 -22.48
C SER A 140 -14.58 10.03 -21.81
N SER A 141 -14.24 11.14 -22.48
CA SER A 141 -14.46 12.48 -22.02
C SER A 141 -14.69 13.42 -23.19
N ASN A 142 -15.13 14.65 -22.90
CA ASN A 142 -15.26 15.73 -23.90
C ASN A 142 -13.91 16.37 -24.29
N TYR A 143 -12.81 15.92 -23.68
CA TYR A 143 -11.47 16.40 -24.01
C TYR A 143 -10.79 15.46 -24.99
N GLU A 144 -10.34 15.98 -26.12
CA GLU A 144 -9.77 15.19 -27.23
C GLU A 144 -8.65 14.23 -26.78
N ASN A 145 -7.78 14.70 -25.88
CA ASN A 145 -6.59 13.94 -25.42
C ASN A 145 -6.88 12.99 -24.25
N TYR A 146 -8.13 12.82 -23.83
CA TYR A 146 -8.52 12.01 -22.68
C TYR A 146 -9.59 10.97 -23.06
N ASN A 147 -9.31 10.25 -24.17
CA ASN A 147 -10.17 9.18 -24.64
C ASN A 147 -9.32 7.99 -25.06
N TRP A 148 -9.65 6.80 -24.54
CA TRP A 148 -8.99 5.54 -24.91
C TRP A 148 -9.88 4.32 -24.71
N ASP A 149 -9.61 3.30 -25.49
CA ASP A 149 -10.16 1.95 -25.40
C ASP A 149 -8.98 0.98 -25.62
N ASN A 150 -8.41 0.45 -24.54
CA ASN A 150 -7.17 -0.31 -24.54
C ASN A 150 -7.42 -1.78 -24.24
N GLU A 151 -6.68 -2.64 -24.92
CA GLU A 151 -6.57 -4.06 -24.62
C GLU A 151 -5.21 -4.33 -23.96
N PHE A 152 -5.16 -4.28 -22.63
CA PHE A 152 -3.97 -4.59 -21.87
C PHE A 152 -4.03 -5.99 -21.28
N ASP A 153 -2.87 -6.64 -21.28
CA ASP A 153 -2.68 -7.92 -20.59
C ASP A 153 -2.60 -7.76 -19.06
N ASN A 154 -2.78 -8.86 -18.35
CA ASN A 154 -2.58 -8.90 -16.91
C ASN A 154 -1.15 -8.51 -16.53
N SER A 155 -1.02 -7.63 -15.56
CA SER A 155 0.25 -7.37 -14.89
C SER A 155 0.65 -8.55 -14.02
N VAL A 156 1.88 -9.05 -14.17
CA VAL A 156 2.39 -10.21 -13.40
C VAL A 156 3.47 -9.75 -12.44
N THR A 157 3.19 -9.87 -11.15
CA THR A 157 4.12 -9.51 -10.07
C THR A 157 4.63 -10.76 -9.38
N ASN A 158 5.95 -10.88 -9.26
CA ASN A 158 6.64 -11.84 -8.40
C ASN A 158 7.41 -11.08 -7.33
N SER A 159 7.31 -11.49 -6.07
CA SER A 159 8.12 -10.92 -5.01
C SER A 159 8.65 -11.97 -4.05
N ILE A 160 9.91 -11.80 -3.67
CA ILE A 160 10.58 -12.58 -2.62
C ILE A 160 10.94 -11.60 -1.52
N SER A 161 10.50 -11.89 -0.28
CA SER A 161 10.77 -11.04 0.87
C SER A 161 11.42 -11.84 1.99
N LEU A 162 12.43 -11.25 2.61
CA LEU A 162 13.06 -11.71 3.84
C LEU A 162 12.76 -10.68 4.93
N ASN A 163 12.15 -11.12 6.02
CA ASN A 163 11.93 -10.30 7.21
C ASN A 163 12.68 -10.92 8.39
N LEU A 164 13.64 -10.22 8.94
CA LEU A 164 14.43 -10.61 10.10
C LEU A 164 14.14 -9.65 11.25
N ILE A 165 13.64 -10.18 12.35
CA ILE A 165 13.41 -9.43 13.60
C ILE A 165 14.40 -9.93 14.64
N LEU A 166 15.29 -9.05 15.05
CA LEU A 166 16.19 -9.23 16.20
C LEU A 166 15.77 -8.25 17.27
N SER A 167 14.94 -8.69 18.23
CA SER A 167 14.13 -7.86 19.14
C SER A 167 14.87 -6.72 19.83
N ASN A 168 16.16 -6.86 20.09
CA ASN A 168 16.97 -5.83 20.73
C ASN A 168 18.05 -5.21 19.83
N ILE A 169 18.12 -5.64 18.56
CA ILE A 169 19.21 -5.24 17.67
C ILE A 169 18.70 -4.50 16.45
N LEU A 170 17.79 -5.11 15.67
CA LEU A 170 17.40 -4.59 14.36
C LEU A 170 16.18 -5.32 13.81
N ASP A 171 15.31 -4.60 13.12
CA ASP A 171 14.32 -5.14 12.21
C ASP A 171 14.80 -4.87 10.79
N LEU A 172 14.95 -5.92 9.99
CA LEU A 172 15.41 -5.88 8.60
C LEU A 172 14.35 -6.50 7.70
N ASP A 173 13.91 -5.74 6.70
CA ASP A 173 13.09 -6.23 5.58
C ASP A 173 13.89 -6.08 4.29
N ILE A 174 13.98 -7.14 3.49
CA ILE A 174 14.55 -7.13 2.14
C ILE A 174 13.48 -7.66 1.19
N ASP A 175 13.13 -6.87 0.18
CA ASP A 175 12.14 -7.23 -0.83
C ASP A 175 12.78 -7.13 -2.23
N LEU A 176 12.71 -8.20 -3.00
CA LEU A 176 13.00 -8.23 -4.42
C LEU A 176 11.66 -8.41 -5.16
N ILE A 177 11.32 -7.44 -6.00
CA ILE A 177 10.04 -7.36 -6.69
C ILE A 177 10.31 -7.29 -8.19
N SER A 178 9.65 -8.15 -8.97
CA SER A 178 9.67 -8.12 -10.44
C SER A 178 8.23 -8.00 -10.94
N VAL A 179 7.97 -7.03 -11.80
CA VAL A 179 6.67 -6.78 -12.42
C VAL A 179 6.80 -6.82 -13.93
N LYS A 180 6.04 -7.68 -14.59
CA LYS A 180 5.90 -7.74 -16.04
C LYS A 180 4.58 -7.11 -16.47
N LYS A 181 4.56 -6.51 -17.65
CA LYS A 181 3.35 -5.90 -18.23
C LYS A 181 2.75 -4.86 -17.28
N HIS A 182 3.62 -4.04 -16.68
CA HIS A 182 3.22 -2.95 -15.80
C HIS A 182 2.42 -1.90 -16.57
N VAL A 183 1.29 -1.46 -16.01
CA VAL A 183 0.48 -0.38 -16.59
C VAL A 183 0.58 0.85 -15.69
N GLN A 184 0.85 1.99 -16.29
CA GLN A 184 0.89 3.28 -15.60
C GLN A 184 0.46 4.41 -16.53
N PHE A 185 0.11 5.56 -15.96
CA PHE A 185 -0.14 6.76 -16.73
C PHE A 185 1.17 7.49 -17.01
N GLU A 186 1.31 7.98 -18.25
CA GLU A 186 2.46 8.75 -18.70
C GLU A 186 2.04 10.02 -19.40
N LYS A 187 2.92 11.02 -19.32
CA LYS A 187 2.80 12.27 -20.04
C LYS A 187 3.44 12.11 -21.41
N LEU A 188 2.63 12.12 -22.46
CA LEU A 188 3.08 12.19 -23.84
C LEU A 188 3.06 13.64 -24.30
N ILE A 189 4.14 14.10 -24.91
CA ILE A 189 4.25 15.43 -25.52
C ILE A 189 4.03 15.28 -27.02
N ASP A 190 3.11 16.06 -27.58
CA ASP A 190 2.90 16.13 -29.03
C ASP A 190 3.77 17.26 -29.61
N ASP A 191 4.91 16.89 -30.17
CA ASP A 191 5.87 17.84 -30.78
C ASP A 191 5.31 18.51 -32.08
N ASN A 192 4.22 18.01 -32.67
CA ASN A 192 3.67 18.50 -33.93
C ASN A 192 2.66 19.64 -33.77
N SER A 193 2.24 19.94 -32.58
CA SER A 193 1.24 20.99 -32.31
C SER A 193 1.84 22.10 -31.46
N PRO A 194 2.27 23.23 -32.01
CA PRO A 194 2.87 24.34 -31.26
C PRO A 194 1.80 25.13 -30.47
N GLY A 195 1.52 24.76 -29.23
CA GLY A 195 0.59 25.43 -28.32
C GLY A 195 0.89 25.17 -26.86
N ILE A 196 0.25 25.90 -25.96
CA ILE A 196 0.56 25.92 -24.52
C ILE A 196 0.20 24.62 -23.79
N ASN A 197 -0.54 23.68 -24.41
CA ASN A 197 -1.01 22.44 -23.76
C ASN A 197 -0.86 21.20 -24.66
N ASN A 198 0.33 21.00 -25.24
CA ASN A 198 0.58 19.90 -26.18
C ASN A 198 0.98 18.61 -25.48
N TYR A 199 0.31 18.22 -24.45
CA TYR A 199 0.51 16.94 -23.82
C TYR A 199 -0.81 16.23 -23.55
N SER A 200 -0.76 14.91 -23.62
CA SER A 200 -1.82 14.02 -23.16
C SER A 200 -1.27 13.14 -22.02
N ILE A 201 -2.14 12.75 -21.13
CA ILE A 201 -1.83 11.76 -20.11
C ILE A 201 -2.64 10.53 -20.42
N ILE A 202 -1.95 9.47 -20.83
CA ILE A 202 -2.57 8.22 -21.24
C ILE A 202 -1.99 7.04 -20.48
N PRO A 203 -2.76 5.94 -20.34
CA PRO A 203 -2.23 4.70 -19.79
C PRO A 203 -1.35 3.98 -20.82
N VAL A 204 -0.21 3.48 -20.37
CA VAL A 204 0.76 2.74 -21.18
C VAL A 204 1.09 1.43 -20.47
N GLN A 205 1.14 0.33 -21.23
CA GLN A 205 1.62 -0.96 -20.73
C GLN A 205 3.06 -1.23 -21.19
N TYR A 206 3.96 -1.43 -20.24
CA TYR A 206 5.35 -1.76 -20.49
C TYR A 206 5.53 -3.27 -20.69
N LEU A 207 6.25 -3.65 -21.74
CA LEU A 207 6.60 -5.06 -21.99
C LEU A 207 7.83 -5.49 -21.19
N ASP A 208 8.69 -4.55 -20.83
CA ASP A 208 9.92 -4.80 -20.09
C ASP A 208 9.65 -5.14 -18.62
N ASN A 209 10.57 -5.89 -18.02
CA ASN A 209 10.53 -6.20 -16.62
C ASN A 209 10.89 -4.98 -15.78
N LEU A 210 9.99 -4.59 -14.90
CA LEU A 210 10.29 -3.67 -13.82
C LEU A 210 10.82 -4.45 -12.61
N GLU A 211 12.07 -4.20 -12.23
CA GLU A 211 12.69 -4.85 -11.08
C GLU A 211 13.04 -3.82 -10.01
N VAL A 212 12.66 -4.10 -8.77
CA VAL A 212 12.88 -3.20 -7.64
C VAL A 212 13.44 -3.98 -6.45
N LEU A 213 14.58 -3.51 -5.94
CA LEU A 213 15.14 -3.96 -4.67
C LEU A 213 14.80 -2.93 -3.58
N LYS A 214 14.28 -3.40 -2.45
CA LYS A 214 14.01 -2.57 -1.26
C LYS A 214 14.69 -3.20 -0.04
N ILE A 215 15.38 -2.38 0.75
CA ILE A 215 16.00 -2.77 2.02
C ILE A 215 15.51 -1.78 3.07
N LYS A 216 14.73 -2.25 4.02
CA LYS A 216 14.22 -1.44 5.11
C LYS A 216 14.84 -1.87 6.42
N LEU A 217 15.42 -0.92 7.13
CA LEU A 217 16.01 -1.06 8.45
C LEU A 217 15.18 -0.26 9.44
N ALA A 218 14.82 -0.88 10.56
CA ALA A 218 14.15 -0.17 11.63
C ALA A 218 14.78 -0.54 12.97
N ARG A 219 14.99 0.45 13.83
CA ARG A 219 15.53 0.25 15.16
C ARG A 219 15.06 1.32 16.15
N LYS A 220 14.72 0.85 17.33
CA LYS A 220 14.50 1.72 18.48
C LYS A 220 15.58 1.47 19.53
N ILE A 221 16.33 2.52 19.88
CA ILE A 221 17.41 2.46 20.85
C ILE A 221 17.02 3.34 22.03
N LYS A 222 17.22 2.84 23.26
CA LYS A 222 16.91 3.57 24.49
C LYS A 222 18.17 3.71 25.33
N PHE A 223 18.50 4.96 25.69
CA PHE A 223 19.61 5.34 26.57
C PHE A 223 19.06 6.09 27.78
N GLY A 224 18.74 5.36 28.84
CA GLY A 224 18.11 5.96 30.00
C GLY A 224 16.76 6.62 29.66
N LYS A 225 16.69 7.95 29.76
CA LYS A 225 15.51 8.75 29.43
C LYS A 225 15.43 9.19 27.95
N PHE A 226 16.53 9.02 27.21
CA PHE A 226 16.59 9.34 25.78
C PHE A 226 16.30 8.12 24.93
N SER A 227 15.67 8.34 23.80
CA SER A 227 15.37 7.27 22.82
C SER A 227 15.54 7.81 21.41
N ILE A 228 15.98 6.90 20.52
CA ILE A 228 16.05 7.12 19.08
C ILE A 228 15.19 6.06 18.43
N ASP A 229 14.21 6.47 17.63
CA ASP A 229 13.43 5.58 16.74
C ASP A 229 13.82 5.92 15.31
N SER A 230 14.53 5.01 14.65
CA SER A 230 15.10 5.19 13.33
C SER A 230 14.51 4.19 12.34
N LYS A 231 14.10 4.68 11.18
CA LYS A 231 13.67 3.90 10.02
C LYS A 231 14.38 4.40 8.78
N LEU A 232 15.04 3.50 8.09
CA LEU A 232 15.74 3.76 6.84
C LEU A 232 15.21 2.81 5.77
N LEU A 233 14.81 3.32 4.63
CA LEU A 233 14.49 2.57 3.44
C LEU A 233 15.50 2.94 2.36
N LEU A 234 16.20 1.93 1.86
CA LEU A 234 17.03 2.00 0.67
C LEU A 234 16.30 1.25 -0.44
N GLN A 235 16.15 1.85 -1.60
CA GLN A 235 15.46 1.22 -2.73
C GLN A 235 16.15 1.61 -4.04
N LYS A 236 16.12 0.66 -4.97
CA LYS A 236 16.70 0.86 -6.29
C LYS A 236 15.85 0.14 -7.34
N THR A 237 15.55 0.84 -8.42
CA THR A 237 15.05 0.25 -9.66
C THR A 237 16.22 -0.31 -10.45
N MET A 238 16.08 -1.52 -10.99
CA MET A 238 17.07 -2.11 -11.90
C MET A 238 16.66 -1.91 -13.37
N SER A 239 15.50 -1.30 -13.59
CA SER A 239 14.91 -1.01 -14.90
C SER A 239 14.88 0.51 -15.09
N ASP A 240 15.42 0.99 -16.20
CA ASP A 240 15.49 2.41 -16.47
C ASP A 240 14.13 2.98 -16.89
N ASN A 241 13.79 4.16 -16.37
CA ASN A 241 12.70 5.03 -16.81
C ASN A 241 11.27 4.49 -16.75
N ILE A 242 11.03 3.34 -16.10
CA ILE A 242 9.64 2.84 -15.95
C ILE A 242 8.97 3.48 -14.73
N ILE A 243 9.64 3.49 -13.59
CA ILE A 243 9.15 4.15 -12.37
C ILE A 243 10.24 4.97 -11.70
N ASN A 244 9.83 6.04 -11.04
CA ASN A 244 10.73 6.93 -10.32
C ASN A 244 10.56 6.74 -8.82
N LEU A 245 11.63 6.36 -8.13
CA LEU A 245 11.63 6.15 -6.68
C LEU A 245 12.80 6.89 -6.04
N PRO A 246 12.63 7.52 -4.86
CA PRO A 246 13.76 8.03 -4.10
C PRO A 246 14.62 6.86 -3.61
N GLU A 247 15.92 6.89 -3.84
CA GLU A 247 16.81 5.80 -3.42
C GLU A 247 16.91 5.67 -1.91
N ILE A 248 16.79 6.78 -1.19
CA ILE A 248 16.88 6.85 0.28
C ILE A 248 15.64 7.54 0.83
N VAL A 249 14.95 6.87 1.75
CA VAL A 249 13.91 7.48 2.59
C VAL A 249 14.22 7.22 4.05
N SER A 250 14.30 8.27 4.85
CA SER A 250 14.66 8.17 6.25
C SER A 250 13.66 8.90 7.14
N ARG A 251 13.33 8.27 8.27
CA ARG A 251 12.52 8.87 9.33
C ARG A 251 13.16 8.56 10.66
N ASN A 252 13.61 9.59 11.35
CA ASN A 252 14.27 9.48 12.64
C ASN A 252 13.53 10.32 13.68
N THR A 253 13.33 9.78 14.87
CA THR A 253 12.72 10.50 16.00
C THR A 253 13.63 10.39 17.19
N PHE A 254 14.14 11.52 17.64
CA PHE A 254 14.95 11.66 18.86
C PHE A 254 14.07 12.23 19.94
N TYR A 255 13.95 11.56 21.08
CA TYR A 255 13.08 12.06 22.14
C TYR A 255 13.58 11.72 23.55
N TYR A 256 13.24 12.62 24.43
CA TYR A 256 13.41 12.49 25.87
C TYR A 256 12.06 12.12 26.49
N SER A 257 12.04 11.19 27.44
CA SER A 257 10.84 10.81 28.17
C SER A 257 11.12 10.64 29.66
N THR A 258 10.26 11.21 30.49
CA THR A 258 10.41 11.16 31.96
C THR A 258 9.08 11.31 32.67
N ASP A 259 8.99 10.69 33.85
CA ASP A 259 7.93 11.00 34.79
C ASP A 259 8.32 12.23 35.65
N MET A 260 7.37 13.11 35.83
CA MET A 260 7.49 14.34 36.62
C MET A 260 6.42 14.38 37.72
N PHE A 261 6.62 15.21 38.72
CA PHE A 261 5.67 15.45 39.82
C PHE A 261 5.18 14.16 40.50
N LYS A 262 6.10 13.31 40.96
CA LYS A 262 5.82 11.98 41.55
C LYS A 262 4.95 11.09 40.67
N LYS A 263 5.22 11.08 39.35
CA LYS A 263 4.48 10.35 38.30
C LYS A 263 3.10 10.89 37.98
N ALA A 264 2.74 12.09 38.43
CA ALA A 264 1.47 12.72 38.04
C ALA A 264 1.46 13.16 36.56
N LEU A 265 2.64 13.45 36.00
CA LEU A 265 2.82 13.83 34.60
C LEU A 265 3.88 12.93 33.95
N TYR A 266 3.55 12.25 32.87
CA TYR A 266 4.52 11.66 31.95
C TYR A 266 4.75 12.63 30.80
N LEU A 267 5.98 13.07 30.63
CA LEU A 267 6.41 13.98 29.55
C LEU A 267 7.26 13.24 28.53
N GLN A 268 6.98 13.47 27.24
CA GLN A 268 7.81 13.05 26.13
C GLN A 268 7.97 14.23 25.17
N THR A 269 9.20 14.62 24.88
CA THR A 269 9.49 15.72 23.96
C THR A 269 10.65 15.34 23.04
N GLY A 270 10.65 15.85 21.82
CA GLY A 270 11.69 15.47 20.87
C GLY A 270 11.54 16.07 19.48
N LEU A 271 12.42 15.63 18.62
CA LEU A 271 12.52 16.03 17.22
C LEU A 271 12.23 14.83 16.31
N GLY A 272 11.41 15.05 15.31
CA GLY A 272 11.20 14.13 14.19
C GLY A 272 11.84 14.68 12.94
N VAL A 273 12.72 13.90 12.30
CA VAL A 273 13.39 14.26 11.05
C VAL A 273 12.95 13.31 9.97
N LYS A 274 12.44 13.84 8.86
CA LYS A 274 12.09 13.11 7.65
C LYS A 274 12.96 13.60 6.51
N TYR A 275 13.47 12.67 5.71
CA TYR A 275 14.31 12.95 4.57
C TYR A 275 14.05 11.94 3.46
N PHE A 276 14.08 12.36 2.22
CA PHE A 276 14.15 11.50 1.06
C PHE A 276 15.09 12.11 0.01
N SER A 277 15.82 11.24 -0.70
CA SER A 277 16.73 11.65 -1.76
C SER A 277 15.96 12.24 -2.93
N LYS A 278 16.64 13.00 -3.74
CA LYS A 278 16.11 13.63 -4.95
C LYS A 278 15.68 12.57 -5.96
N PHE A 279 14.53 12.78 -6.58
CA PHE A 279 13.97 11.90 -7.63
C PHE A 279 12.89 12.63 -8.43
N TYR A 280 12.57 12.13 -9.60
CA TYR A 280 11.42 12.59 -10.39
C TYR A 280 10.14 12.07 -9.78
N MET A 281 9.45 12.89 -9.00
CA MET A 281 8.19 12.49 -8.38
C MET A 281 7.06 12.52 -9.41
N ASN A 282 6.15 11.54 -9.35
CA ASN A 282 5.00 11.50 -10.23
C ASN A 282 4.19 12.79 -10.18
N GLY A 283 3.75 13.25 -11.35
CA GLY A 283 2.79 14.33 -11.47
C GLY A 283 1.38 13.86 -11.10
N TYR A 284 0.47 14.80 -10.89
CA TYR A 284 -0.94 14.51 -10.64
C TYR A 284 -1.80 15.19 -11.70
N ASP A 285 -2.66 14.43 -12.34
CA ASP A 285 -3.66 14.97 -13.27
C ASP A 285 -5.02 15.06 -12.56
N PRO A 286 -5.58 16.28 -12.39
CA PRO A 286 -6.83 16.45 -11.68
C PRO A 286 -8.07 16.02 -12.49
N LEU A 287 -7.99 15.96 -13.83
CA LEU A 287 -9.10 15.49 -14.67
C LEU A 287 -9.28 14.00 -14.56
N LEU A 288 -8.17 13.27 -14.60
CA LEU A 288 -8.17 11.81 -14.43
C LEU A 288 -8.23 11.39 -12.95
N SER A 289 -7.85 12.29 -12.03
CA SER A 289 -7.59 11.98 -10.62
C SER A 289 -6.50 10.91 -10.44
N GLU A 290 -5.52 10.86 -11.36
CA GLU A 290 -4.47 9.85 -11.42
C GLU A 290 -3.06 10.47 -11.31
N LEU A 291 -2.14 9.65 -10.86
CA LEU A 291 -0.72 9.97 -10.87
C LEU A 291 -0.09 9.50 -12.18
N TYR A 292 0.75 10.34 -12.80
CA TYR A 292 1.48 9.99 -14.02
C TYR A 292 2.98 10.13 -13.84
N VAL A 293 3.75 9.32 -14.56
CA VAL A 293 5.21 9.39 -14.56
C VAL A 293 5.67 10.60 -15.37
N GLN A 294 6.60 11.35 -14.81
CA GLN A 294 7.25 12.49 -15.44
C GLN A 294 8.75 12.51 -15.10
N ASN A 295 9.57 13.07 -16.00
CA ASN A 295 11.01 13.20 -15.87
C ASN A 295 11.50 14.66 -16.06
N GLU A 296 10.63 15.63 -15.78
CA GLU A 296 10.91 17.07 -15.95
C GLU A 296 11.35 17.71 -14.63
N LYS A 297 10.67 17.35 -13.53
CA LYS A 297 10.85 18.01 -12.23
C LYS A 297 11.24 17.03 -11.14
N GLU A 298 12.45 17.19 -10.65
CA GLU A 298 12.94 16.47 -9.47
C GLU A 298 12.54 17.16 -8.17
N ILE A 299 12.24 16.36 -7.17
CA ILE A 299 11.82 16.79 -5.83
C ILE A 299 12.59 15.98 -4.80
N GLY A 300 12.84 16.55 -3.64
CA GLY A 300 13.53 15.89 -2.53
C GLY A 300 14.78 16.60 -2.08
N GLU A 301 15.64 15.88 -1.38
CA GLU A 301 16.94 16.35 -0.88
C GLU A 301 16.85 17.47 0.17
N PHE A 302 15.72 17.56 0.86
CA PHE A 302 15.55 18.48 1.97
C PHE A 302 15.02 17.77 3.21
N PRO A 303 15.51 18.08 4.42
CA PRO A 303 15.00 17.56 5.66
C PRO A 303 13.72 18.31 6.08
N ILE A 304 12.69 17.57 6.49
CA ILE A 304 11.54 18.14 7.19
C ILE A 304 11.69 17.82 8.65
N ILE A 305 11.76 18.84 9.49
CA ILE A 305 11.98 18.69 10.92
C ILE A 305 10.75 19.15 11.69
N ASP A 306 10.24 18.25 12.52
CA ASP A 306 9.12 18.50 13.44
C ASP A 306 9.63 18.51 14.88
N PHE A 307 9.17 19.43 15.70
CA PHE A 307 9.35 19.37 17.16
C PHE A 307 8.03 19.01 17.83
N PHE A 308 8.06 18.20 18.88
CA PHE A 308 6.84 17.81 19.58
C PHE A 308 7.01 17.74 21.10
N ILE A 309 5.90 17.96 21.80
CA ILE A 309 5.73 17.78 23.23
C ILE A 309 4.46 16.98 23.45
N ASN A 310 4.57 15.82 24.10
CA ASN A 310 3.44 15.00 24.53
C ASN A 310 3.43 14.95 26.07
N ALA A 311 2.28 15.21 26.66
CA ALA A 311 2.08 15.14 28.10
C ALA A 311 0.91 14.22 28.41
N LYS A 312 1.10 13.29 29.36
CA LYS A 312 0.01 12.45 29.86
C LYS A 312 -0.18 12.71 31.33
N ILE A 313 -1.39 13.15 31.73
CA ILE A 313 -1.83 13.41 33.10
C ILE A 313 -3.03 12.51 33.34
N GLN A 314 -2.81 11.44 34.12
CA GLN A 314 -3.84 10.43 34.39
C GLN A 314 -4.44 9.88 33.06
N GLN A 315 -5.73 10.17 32.77
CA GLN A 315 -6.47 9.73 31.59
C GLN A 315 -6.38 10.72 30.42
N THR A 316 -5.80 11.91 30.66
CA THR A 316 -5.71 12.98 29.66
C THR A 316 -4.35 12.98 28.99
N ARG A 317 -4.34 13.06 27.68
CA ARG A 317 -3.14 13.26 26.87
C ARG A 317 -3.24 14.59 26.15
N LEU A 318 -2.21 15.38 26.27
CA LEU A 318 -2.02 16.65 25.56
C LEU A 318 -0.88 16.50 24.58
N TYR A 319 -1.01 17.05 23.38
CA TYR A 319 0.10 17.14 22.48
C TYR A 319 0.21 18.53 21.86
N PHE A 320 1.44 18.97 21.68
CA PHE A 320 1.83 20.14 20.93
C PHE A 320 2.83 19.70 19.89
N LYS A 321 2.64 20.14 18.64
CA LYS A 321 3.50 19.81 17.54
C LYS A 321 3.78 21.04 16.68
N PHE A 322 5.05 21.27 16.43
CA PHE A 322 5.56 22.29 15.54
C PHE A 322 6.04 21.56 14.30
N GLU A 323 5.19 21.47 13.26
CA GLU A 323 5.50 20.77 12.02
C GLU A 323 6.32 21.68 11.12
N HIS A 324 7.35 21.10 10.48
CA HIS A 324 8.23 21.77 9.52
C HIS A 324 8.80 23.08 10.07
N PHE A 325 9.29 23.05 11.32
CA PHE A 325 9.75 24.28 11.97
C PHE A 325 11.00 24.87 11.31
N ASN A 326 11.73 24.07 10.52
CA ASN A 326 12.88 24.52 9.75
C ASN A 326 12.51 25.21 8.42
N SER A 327 11.24 25.34 8.04
CA SER A 327 10.83 25.91 6.75
C SER A 327 11.39 27.31 6.51
N SER A 328 11.42 28.18 7.54
CA SER A 328 11.96 29.54 7.44
C SER A 328 13.49 29.60 7.34
N PHE A 329 14.23 28.53 7.66
CA PHE A 329 15.70 28.49 7.67
C PHE A 329 16.29 27.84 6.43
N THR A 330 15.53 26.97 5.75
CA THR A 330 16.04 26.13 4.65
C THR A 330 15.55 26.57 3.27
N GLY A 331 14.90 27.73 3.18
CA GLY A 331 14.31 28.26 1.94
C GLY A 331 12.90 27.73 1.68
N TYR A 332 12.30 28.06 0.53
CA TYR A 332 10.92 27.76 0.20
C TYR A 332 10.76 26.75 -0.95
N SER A 333 11.82 26.01 -1.28
CA SER A 333 11.85 25.07 -2.42
C SER A 333 11.38 23.67 -2.06
N TYR A 334 10.40 23.55 -1.16
CA TYR A 334 9.83 22.23 -0.80
C TYR A 334 8.56 21.97 -1.56
N TYR A 335 8.46 20.79 -2.12
CA TYR A 335 7.28 20.35 -2.84
C TYR A 335 6.84 18.98 -2.33
N SER A 336 5.53 18.80 -2.20
CA SER A 336 4.91 17.50 -1.91
C SER A 336 4.63 16.69 -3.17
N ALA A 337 4.48 17.38 -4.31
CA ALA A 337 4.37 16.86 -5.67
C ALA A 337 4.79 17.97 -6.65
N PRO A 338 5.06 17.67 -7.94
CA PRO A 338 5.30 18.69 -8.97
C PRO A 338 4.20 19.75 -8.94
N ASN A 339 4.60 21.03 -8.84
CA ASN A 339 3.73 22.19 -8.73
C ASN A 339 2.86 22.32 -7.46
N TYR A 340 3.00 21.40 -6.50
CA TYR A 340 2.30 21.44 -5.22
C TYR A 340 3.30 21.69 -4.09
N PRO A 341 3.41 22.94 -3.58
CA PRO A 341 4.33 23.27 -2.49
C PRO A 341 3.98 22.46 -1.23
N TYR A 342 5.01 22.02 -0.52
CA TYR A 342 4.80 21.50 0.83
C TYR A 342 4.40 22.64 1.76
N ARG A 343 3.59 22.34 2.76
CA ARG A 343 3.17 23.34 3.74
C ARG A 343 4.34 23.87 4.55
N ASP A 344 4.27 25.14 4.86
CA ASP A 344 5.20 25.84 5.75
C ASP A 344 5.02 25.39 7.21
N PHE A 345 5.64 26.13 8.12
CA PHE A 345 5.48 25.94 9.55
C PHE A 345 4.01 25.86 9.96
N THR A 346 3.67 24.83 10.72
CA THR A 346 2.32 24.65 11.25
C THR A 346 2.38 24.25 12.70
N PHE A 347 1.69 25.00 13.55
CA PHE A 347 1.47 24.63 14.96
C PHE A 347 0.19 23.83 15.09
N ARG A 348 0.31 22.68 15.77
CA ARG A 348 -0.85 21.85 16.10
C ARG A 348 -0.86 21.53 17.58
N PHE A 349 -2.04 21.52 18.16
CA PHE A 349 -2.25 21.01 19.50
C PHE A 349 -3.51 20.17 19.55
N GLY A 350 -3.59 19.27 20.53
CA GLY A 350 -4.78 18.48 20.76
C GLY A 350 -4.81 17.87 22.14
N LEU A 351 -6.01 17.46 22.52
CA LEU A 351 -6.32 16.84 23.78
C LEU A 351 -7.09 15.54 23.50
N VAL A 352 -6.68 14.46 24.14
CA VAL A 352 -7.40 13.19 24.14
C VAL A 352 -7.72 12.84 25.59
N TRP A 353 -8.99 12.75 25.90
CA TRP A 353 -9.46 12.36 27.21
C TRP A 353 -10.18 11.01 27.13
N ASN A 354 -9.68 10.01 27.85
CA ASN A 354 -10.30 8.71 27.94
C ASN A 354 -11.32 8.70 29.09
N PHE A 355 -12.61 8.70 28.75
CA PHE A 355 -13.71 8.73 29.75
C PHE A 355 -13.93 7.37 30.43
N PHE A 356 -13.56 6.28 29.78
CA PHE A 356 -13.74 4.92 30.29
C PHE A 356 -12.39 4.25 30.54
N MET A 357 -12.29 3.53 31.65
CA MET A 357 -11.17 2.63 31.95
C MET A 357 -11.56 1.20 31.62
#